data_145bffa2c4090354e4227b482dfc2966
#
_entry.id   145bffa2c4090354e4227b482dfc2966
#
_cell.length_a   1.000
_cell.length_b   1.000
_cell.length_c   1.000
_cell.angle_alpha   90.00
_cell.angle_beta   90.00
_cell.angle_gamma   90.00
#
_symmetry.space_group_name_H-M   'P 1'
#
loop_
_entity.id
_entity.type
_entity.pdbx_description
1 polymer ?
#
loop_
_entity_poly.entity_id
_entity_poly.type
_entity_poly.pdbx_seq_one_letter_code
_entity_poly.pdbx_strand_id
1 'polypeptide(L)'
;MAMSRGVIRNVHFYDPSRPIEPLGGLYLNPSVTRRKFLRMLEVIICANSPYSVWLRGTDNPLAPTDDPLESGHYDIVCSIPGGIIWVTDERCIARPFSRTVSKRDSRFRQQVRSRDRKCVITGIINPAAYRNDWTSFVAAHIFPLSHEQLFMRLNYPQYVTYRSGETDTAINSCQNGLLMRSHIHKQFDSFSFAIDPDDNYKITCFSEDLDGIDGRFLDPVCRDPGDERRVIDEFLRWHFRQTVLANMKGNGEPIFESDFPDGSDIVGEIVSGPRAAERMEAELFSRLNRISPVP
;
A
#
# COMPACT_ATOMS: atom_id res chain seq x y z
N MET A 1 -9.52 -21.44 3.29
CA MET A 1 -8.09 -21.58 2.98
C MET A 1 -7.54 -20.17 2.80
N ALA A 2 -6.47 -19.83 3.47
CA ALA A 2 -5.82 -18.53 3.35
C ALA A 2 -5.39 -18.25 1.89
N MET A 3 -5.54 -17.02 1.45
CA MET A 3 -5.24 -16.64 0.07
C MET A 3 -3.80 -16.14 -0.02
N SER A 4 -2.93 -16.89 -0.69
CA SER A 4 -1.56 -16.42 -1.01
C SER A 4 -1.60 -15.44 -2.18
N ARG A 5 -1.04 -14.26 -1.97
CA ARG A 5 -0.87 -13.23 -3.03
C ARG A 5 0.08 -13.71 -4.13
N GLY A 6 0.95 -14.67 -3.82
CA GLY A 6 1.89 -15.27 -4.78
C GLY A 6 1.21 -16.07 -5.89
N VAL A 7 0.05 -16.67 -5.61
CA VAL A 7 -0.65 -17.57 -6.57
C VAL A 7 -1.16 -16.82 -7.80
N ILE A 8 -1.53 -15.55 -7.64
CA ILE A 8 -2.08 -14.75 -8.75
C ILE A 8 -1.02 -14.01 -9.55
N ARG A 9 0.25 -14.01 -9.10
CA ARG A 9 1.33 -13.26 -9.76
C ARG A 9 1.63 -13.83 -11.13
N ASN A 10 1.85 -12.94 -12.11
CA ASN A 10 2.22 -13.28 -13.49
C ASN A 10 3.50 -12.55 -13.95
N VAL A 11 4.11 -11.78 -13.06
CA VAL A 11 5.46 -11.23 -13.17
C VAL A 11 6.27 -11.73 -11.98
N HIS A 12 7.47 -12.26 -12.22
CA HIS A 12 8.39 -12.75 -11.19
C HIS A 12 9.79 -12.20 -11.44
N PHE A 13 10.51 -11.86 -10.38
CA PHE A 13 11.89 -11.39 -10.52
C PHE A 13 12.84 -12.20 -9.64
N TYR A 14 14.08 -12.40 -10.15
CA TYR A 14 15.03 -13.37 -9.65
C TYR A 14 16.42 -12.77 -9.52
N ASP A 15 17.21 -13.37 -8.61
CA ASP A 15 18.65 -13.32 -8.67
C ASP A 15 19.12 -14.39 -9.67
N PRO A 16 19.86 -14.04 -10.74
CA PRO A 16 20.36 -15.02 -11.72
C PRO A 16 21.19 -16.15 -11.10
N SER A 17 21.83 -15.92 -9.94
CA SER A 17 22.58 -16.94 -9.22
C SER A 17 21.65 -18.00 -8.56
N ARG A 18 20.36 -17.67 -8.37
CA ARG A 18 19.30 -18.52 -7.81
C ARG A 18 18.04 -18.49 -8.66
N PRO A 19 18.10 -19.00 -9.89
CA PRO A 19 17.05 -18.78 -10.91
C PRO A 19 15.71 -19.50 -10.64
N ILE A 20 15.67 -20.40 -9.66
CA ILE A 20 14.48 -21.21 -9.32
C ILE A 20 13.61 -20.50 -8.28
N GLU A 21 14.23 -19.77 -7.34
CA GLU A 21 13.55 -19.13 -6.22
C GLU A 21 13.36 -17.63 -6.52
N PRO A 22 12.13 -17.16 -6.73
CA PRO A 22 11.90 -15.74 -7.00
C PRO A 22 12.19 -14.91 -5.75
N LEU A 23 12.81 -13.75 -5.94
CA LEU A 23 12.94 -12.71 -4.92
C LEU A 23 11.59 -12.06 -4.60
N GLY A 24 10.68 -12.13 -5.56
CA GLY A 24 9.32 -11.62 -5.46
C GLY A 24 8.58 -11.67 -6.79
N GLY A 25 7.42 -11.00 -6.83
CA GLY A 25 6.60 -10.96 -8.05
C GLY A 25 5.47 -9.94 -7.94
N LEU A 26 4.71 -9.81 -9.00
CA LEU A 26 3.62 -8.85 -9.14
C LEU A 26 2.45 -9.48 -9.89
N TYR A 27 1.21 -9.20 -9.47
CA TYR A 27 0.05 -9.33 -10.32
C TYR A 27 -0.03 -8.11 -11.24
N LEU A 28 0.16 -8.33 -12.53
CA LEU A 28 0.28 -7.26 -13.51
C LEU A 28 -1.09 -6.77 -13.96
N ASN A 29 -1.42 -5.53 -13.64
CA ASN A 29 -2.53 -4.79 -14.20
C ASN A 29 -2.07 -3.87 -15.34
N PRO A 30 -2.96 -3.47 -16.27
CA PRO A 30 -2.60 -2.68 -17.46
C PRO A 30 -1.95 -1.32 -17.18
N SER A 31 -2.17 -0.72 -16.00
CA SER A 31 -1.60 0.58 -15.63
C SER A 31 -0.11 0.53 -15.29
N VAL A 32 0.46 -0.67 -15.12
CA VAL A 32 1.87 -0.82 -14.75
C VAL A 32 2.75 -0.68 -15.98
N THR A 33 3.55 0.38 -15.99
CA THR A 33 4.58 0.64 -17.01
C THR A 33 5.93 0.08 -16.59
N ARG A 34 6.87 -0.04 -17.55
CA ARG A 34 8.27 -0.43 -17.28
C ARG A 34 8.91 0.48 -16.25
N ARG A 35 8.74 1.81 -16.40
CA ARG A 35 9.22 2.82 -15.43
C ARG A 35 8.65 2.58 -14.04
N LYS A 36 7.35 2.35 -13.93
CA LYS A 36 6.69 2.11 -12.64
C LYS A 36 7.19 0.83 -11.98
N PHE A 37 7.35 -0.25 -12.73
CA PHE A 37 7.91 -1.50 -12.24
C PHE A 37 9.32 -1.33 -11.68
N LEU A 38 10.19 -0.62 -12.41
CA LEU A 38 11.56 -0.34 -11.94
C LEU A 38 11.56 0.45 -10.62
N ARG A 39 10.71 1.47 -10.49
CA ARG A 39 10.54 2.22 -9.22
C ARG A 39 10.01 1.34 -8.07
N MET A 40 9.10 0.41 -8.36
CA MET A 40 8.63 -0.56 -7.36
C MET A 40 9.76 -1.49 -6.91
N LEU A 41 10.62 -1.92 -7.83
CA LEU A 41 11.79 -2.75 -7.49
C LEU A 41 12.78 -2.01 -6.58
N GLU A 42 12.95 -0.69 -6.70
CA GLU A 42 13.79 0.11 -5.80
C GLU A 42 13.29 0.06 -4.33
N VAL A 43 12.02 -0.24 -4.09
CA VAL A 43 11.48 -0.45 -2.75
C VAL A 43 11.86 -1.82 -2.18
N ILE A 44 11.98 -2.82 -3.03
CA ILE A 44 12.12 -4.24 -2.65
C ILE A 44 13.58 -4.68 -2.68
N ILE A 45 14.33 -4.27 -3.70
CA ILE A 45 15.65 -4.80 -4.01
C ILE A 45 16.73 -3.91 -3.42
N CYS A 46 17.62 -4.54 -2.68
CA CYS A 46 18.89 -3.98 -2.24
C CYS A 46 20.01 -4.66 -3.02
N ALA A 47 21.05 -3.90 -3.35
CA ALA A 47 22.24 -4.43 -3.99
C ALA A 47 23.49 -3.66 -3.52
N ASN A 48 24.65 -4.33 -3.52
CA ASN A 48 25.93 -3.68 -3.21
C ASN A 48 26.59 -2.99 -4.41
N SER A 49 25.95 -3.03 -5.58
CA SER A 49 26.36 -2.33 -6.81
C SER A 49 25.14 -1.93 -7.63
N PRO A 50 25.28 -1.00 -8.59
CA PRO A 50 24.23 -0.75 -9.58
C PRO A 50 23.78 -2.05 -10.25
N TYR A 51 22.49 -2.15 -10.56
CA TYR A 51 21.93 -3.30 -11.24
C TYR A 51 21.04 -2.87 -12.41
N SER A 52 20.80 -3.81 -13.30
CA SER A 52 19.84 -3.72 -14.40
C SER A 52 18.82 -4.84 -14.32
N VAL A 53 17.67 -4.66 -14.91
CA VAL A 53 16.57 -5.63 -14.92
C VAL A 53 16.38 -6.12 -16.34
N TRP A 54 16.30 -7.43 -16.54
CA TRP A 54 16.22 -8.05 -17.85
C TRP A 54 15.00 -8.97 -17.91
N LEU A 55 14.16 -8.80 -18.93
CA LEU A 55 13.17 -9.83 -19.24
C LEU A 55 13.90 -11.05 -19.78
N ARG A 56 13.66 -12.24 -19.24
CA ARG A 56 14.31 -13.47 -19.70
C ARG A 56 14.04 -13.72 -21.18
N GLY A 57 15.08 -14.05 -21.91
CA GLY A 57 15.02 -14.28 -23.35
C GLY A 57 15.15 -13.02 -24.20
N THR A 58 15.48 -11.87 -23.60
CA THR A 58 15.80 -10.64 -24.34
C THR A 58 17.28 -10.28 -24.22
N ASP A 59 17.78 -9.51 -25.18
CA ASP A 59 19.20 -9.13 -25.28
C ASP A 59 19.49 -7.72 -24.71
N ASN A 60 18.47 -7.04 -24.18
CA ASN A 60 18.60 -5.69 -23.65
C ASN A 60 17.99 -5.53 -22.26
N PRO A 61 18.57 -4.70 -21.40
CA PRO A 61 17.97 -4.37 -20.13
C PRO A 61 16.66 -3.60 -20.33
N LEU A 62 15.75 -3.77 -19.36
CA LEU A 62 14.48 -3.06 -19.34
C LEU A 62 14.69 -1.55 -19.20
N ALA A 63 14.35 -0.80 -20.24
CA ALA A 63 14.45 0.65 -20.22
C ALA A 63 13.30 1.27 -19.41
N PRO A 64 13.52 2.37 -18.65
CA PRO A 64 12.51 3.05 -17.85
C PRO A 64 11.57 3.91 -18.72
N THR A 65 10.77 3.26 -19.57
CA THR A 65 9.79 3.88 -20.45
C THR A 65 8.37 3.80 -19.88
N ASP A 66 7.44 4.55 -20.46
CA ASP A 66 6.03 4.50 -20.12
C ASP A 66 5.26 3.43 -20.93
N ASP A 67 5.99 2.59 -21.67
CA ASP A 67 5.41 1.41 -22.30
C ASP A 67 4.87 0.43 -21.26
N PRO A 68 3.81 -0.32 -21.57
CA PRO A 68 3.30 -1.36 -20.69
C PRO A 68 4.37 -2.40 -20.32
N LEU A 69 4.35 -2.84 -19.06
CA LEU A 69 5.18 -3.97 -18.65
C LEU A 69 4.61 -5.26 -19.26
N GLU A 70 5.48 -6.18 -19.63
CA GLU A 70 5.09 -7.52 -20.09
C GLU A 70 5.07 -8.50 -18.91
N SER A 71 4.13 -9.46 -18.93
CA SER A 71 4.14 -10.57 -17.98
C SER A 71 5.34 -11.48 -18.26
N GLY A 72 5.89 -12.11 -17.23
CA GLY A 72 7.02 -13.03 -17.41
C GLY A 72 8.02 -13.03 -16.26
N HIS A 73 9.22 -13.49 -16.57
CA HIS A 73 10.31 -13.67 -15.61
C HIS A 73 11.41 -12.63 -15.89
N TYR A 74 11.81 -11.93 -14.84
CA TYR A 74 12.82 -10.87 -14.91
C TYR A 74 14.04 -11.24 -14.06
N ASP A 75 15.22 -11.06 -14.60
CA ASP A 75 16.47 -11.24 -13.87
C ASP A 75 17.03 -9.88 -13.45
N ILE A 76 17.46 -9.77 -12.20
CA ILE A 76 18.11 -8.59 -11.65
C ILE A 76 19.60 -8.85 -11.68
N VAL A 77 20.33 -8.10 -12.50
CA VAL A 77 21.74 -8.36 -12.79
C VAL A 77 22.58 -7.20 -12.29
N CYS A 78 23.51 -7.49 -11.35
CA CYS A 78 24.52 -6.52 -10.91
C CYS A 78 25.46 -6.11 -12.04
N SER A 79 25.84 -4.84 -12.07
CA SER A 79 26.75 -4.29 -13.10
C SER A 79 28.20 -4.75 -12.93
N ILE A 80 28.57 -5.27 -11.73
CA ILE A 80 29.92 -5.78 -11.45
C ILE A 80 29.88 -7.29 -11.19
N PRO A 81 30.89 -8.05 -11.66
CA PRO A 81 31.01 -9.46 -11.33
C PRO A 81 31.08 -9.69 -9.81
N GLY A 82 30.31 -10.67 -9.30
CA GLY A 82 30.24 -10.96 -7.85
C GLY A 82 29.40 -9.97 -7.05
N GLY A 83 28.67 -9.07 -7.69
CA GLY A 83 27.68 -8.24 -7.04
C GLY A 83 26.59 -9.08 -6.37
N ILE A 84 26.11 -8.61 -5.21
CA ILE A 84 25.13 -9.32 -4.38
C ILE A 84 23.81 -8.55 -4.42
N ILE A 85 22.73 -9.31 -4.58
CA ILE A 85 21.34 -8.80 -4.57
C ILE A 85 20.62 -9.48 -3.40
N TRP A 86 19.82 -8.69 -2.66
CA TRP A 86 18.94 -9.23 -1.62
C TRP A 86 17.64 -8.43 -1.55
N VAL A 87 16.66 -9.03 -0.93
CA VAL A 87 15.38 -8.38 -0.66
C VAL A 87 15.49 -7.58 0.63
N THR A 88 14.94 -6.37 0.65
CA THR A 88 14.94 -5.51 1.86
C THR A 88 14.36 -6.23 3.08
N ASP A 89 14.94 -5.98 4.26
CA ASP A 89 14.40 -6.45 5.54
C ASP A 89 13.19 -5.64 6.01
N GLU A 90 12.87 -4.54 5.31
CA GLU A 90 11.71 -3.71 5.66
C GLU A 90 10.43 -4.55 5.64
N ARG A 91 9.65 -4.42 6.72
CA ARG A 91 8.38 -5.13 6.88
C ARG A 91 7.22 -4.24 6.51
N CYS A 92 6.25 -4.83 5.80
CA CYS A 92 4.97 -4.19 5.62
C CYS A 92 4.22 -4.13 6.96
N ILE A 93 3.56 -3.01 7.19
CA ILE A 93 2.79 -2.75 8.40
C ILE A 93 1.33 -3.09 8.14
N ALA A 94 0.83 -4.12 8.83
CA ALA A 94 -0.57 -4.53 8.72
C ALA A 94 -1.52 -3.41 9.16
N ARG A 95 -2.58 -3.20 8.41
CA ARG A 95 -3.67 -2.26 8.75
C ARG A 95 -4.80 -3.05 9.41
N PRO A 96 -5.02 -2.93 10.73
CA PRO A 96 -6.16 -3.58 11.37
C PRO A 96 -7.44 -2.89 10.96
N PHE A 97 -8.49 -3.68 10.74
CA PHE A 97 -9.83 -3.12 10.57
C PHE A 97 -10.25 -2.40 11.85
N SER A 98 -10.31 -1.07 11.81
CA SER A 98 -10.71 -0.27 12.98
C SER A 98 -12.19 -0.47 13.29
N ARG A 99 -12.48 -1.04 14.47
CA ARG A 99 -13.87 -1.23 14.97
C ARG A 99 -14.32 -0.16 15.96
N THR A 100 -13.43 0.75 16.40
CA THR A 100 -13.75 1.73 17.45
C THR A 100 -13.93 3.13 16.92
N VAL A 101 -15.12 3.70 17.14
CA VAL A 101 -15.47 5.09 16.81
C VAL A 101 -15.18 5.97 18.03
N SER A 102 -14.19 6.85 17.97
CA SER A 102 -13.94 7.86 19.01
C SER A 102 -14.61 9.20 18.69
N LYS A 103 -14.84 10.05 19.71
CA LYS A 103 -15.38 11.42 19.51
C LYS A 103 -14.41 12.31 18.72
N ARG A 104 -13.09 12.07 18.80
CA ARG A 104 -12.06 12.80 18.02
C ARG A 104 -12.21 12.56 16.52
N ASP A 105 -12.72 11.40 16.16
CA ASP A 105 -12.97 10.94 14.81
C ASP A 105 -14.11 11.69 14.08
N SER A 106 -14.99 12.40 14.81
CA SER A 106 -16.14 13.10 14.22
C SER A 106 -15.72 14.33 13.39
N ARG A 107 -14.73 15.10 13.88
CA ARG A 107 -14.23 16.31 13.23
C ARG A 107 -13.42 15.95 11.96
N PHE A 108 -12.53 14.97 12.05
CA PHE A 108 -11.83 14.38 10.92
C PHE A 108 -12.82 13.97 9.80
N ARG A 109 -13.82 13.15 10.16
CA ARG A 109 -14.84 12.70 9.19
C ARG A 109 -15.59 13.85 8.54
N GLN A 110 -15.98 14.86 9.32
CA GLN A 110 -16.70 16.02 8.80
C GLN A 110 -15.84 16.81 7.81
N GLN A 111 -14.58 17.03 8.11
CA GLN A 111 -13.65 17.77 7.24
C GLN A 111 -13.36 17.02 5.94
N VAL A 112 -13.08 15.71 6.00
CA VAL A 112 -12.87 14.88 4.82
C VAL A 112 -14.14 14.86 3.94
N ARG A 113 -15.32 14.67 4.54
CA ARG A 113 -16.61 14.67 3.81
C ARG A 113 -16.89 16.03 3.16
N SER A 114 -16.62 17.14 3.85
CA SER A 114 -16.86 18.49 3.30
C SER A 114 -15.90 18.85 2.18
N ARG A 115 -14.65 18.37 2.22
CA ARG A 115 -13.67 18.56 1.15
C ARG A 115 -14.00 17.70 -0.06
N ASP A 116 -14.16 16.38 0.12
CA ASP A 116 -14.20 15.40 -0.97
C ASP A 116 -15.60 15.26 -1.61
N ARG A 117 -16.67 15.23 -0.80
CA ARG A 117 -18.10 15.14 -1.21
C ARG A 117 -18.49 13.90 -2.00
N LYS A 118 -17.54 13.11 -2.48
CA LYS A 118 -17.68 11.90 -3.31
C LYS A 118 -16.57 10.90 -2.97
N CYS A 119 -16.71 9.68 -3.41
CA CYS A 119 -15.59 8.74 -3.38
C CYS A 119 -14.50 9.25 -4.34
N VAL A 120 -13.33 9.62 -3.80
CA VAL A 120 -12.23 10.21 -4.58
C VAL A 120 -11.49 9.22 -5.47
N ILE A 121 -11.79 7.92 -5.34
CA ILE A 121 -11.25 6.83 -6.17
C ILE A 121 -12.17 6.55 -7.37
N THR A 122 -13.47 6.36 -7.10
CA THR A 122 -14.45 5.97 -8.14
C THR A 122 -15.20 7.14 -8.74
N GLY A 123 -15.16 8.33 -8.11
CA GLY A 123 -15.94 9.51 -8.51
C GLY A 123 -17.42 9.47 -8.11
N ILE A 124 -17.90 8.40 -7.48
CA ILE A 124 -19.30 8.22 -7.11
C ILE A 124 -19.68 9.17 -5.99
N ILE A 125 -20.71 10.01 -6.26
CA ILE A 125 -21.25 10.97 -5.30
C ILE A 125 -22.19 10.23 -4.33
N ASN A 126 -22.17 10.65 -3.06
CA ASN A 126 -23.14 10.16 -2.07
C ASN A 126 -24.52 10.85 -2.27
N PRO A 127 -25.53 10.16 -2.80
CA PRO A 127 -26.84 10.75 -3.03
C PRO A 127 -27.62 11.04 -1.74
N ALA A 128 -27.19 10.45 -0.61
CA ALA A 128 -27.84 10.62 0.69
C ALA A 128 -27.12 11.63 1.61
N ALA A 129 -26.10 12.32 1.12
CA ALA A 129 -25.31 13.27 1.90
C ALA A 129 -26.16 14.42 2.47
N TYR A 130 -27.23 14.86 1.75
CA TYR A 130 -28.13 15.92 2.18
C TYR A 130 -28.88 15.61 3.49
N ARG A 131 -29.08 14.34 3.80
CA ARG A 131 -29.68 13.86 5.06
C ARG A 131 -28.66 13.29 6.05
N ASN A 132 -27.38 13.57 5.80
CA ASN A 132 -26.23 13.10 6.61
C ASN A 132 -26.10 11.56 6.71
N ASP A 133 -26.59 10.81 5.73
CA ASP A 133 -26.43 9.37 5.64
C ASP A 133 -25.16 9.04 4.87
N TRP A 134 -24.17 8.44 5.58
CA TRP A 134 -22.86 8.09 5.08
C TRP A 134 -22.57 6.58 5.22
N THR A 135 -23.60 5.76 5.33
CA THR A 135 -23.48 4.31 5.61
C THR A 135 -22.57 3.59 4.62
N SER A 136 -22.60 3.99 3.33
CA SER A 136 -21.78 3.38 2.28
C SER A 136 -20.46 4.10 2.00
N PHE A 137 -20.13 5.14 2.79
CA PHE A 137 -18.92 5.96 2.61
C PHE A 137 -18.14 6.08 3.91
N VAL A 138 -16.83 5.96 3.81
CA VAL A 138 -15.89 6.04 4.93
C VAL A 138 -14.88 7.14 4.67
N ALA A 139 -14.68 8.01 5.66
CA ALA A 139 -13.50 8.87 5.73
C ALA A 139 -12.34 8.01 6.24
N ALA A 140 -11.51 7.56 5.34
CA ALA A 140 -10.42 6.64 5.58
C ALA A 140 -9.11 7.38 5.89
N HIS A 141 -8.37 6.95 6.91
CA HIS A 141 -7.00 7.44 7.13
C HIS A 141 -6.04 6.82 6.09
N ILE A 142 -5.14 7.63 5.53
CA ILE A 142 -4.06 7.16 4.65
C ILE A 142 -3.00 6.48 5.52
N PHE A 143 -2.41 7.20 6.47
CA PHE A 143 -1.59 6.59 7.52
C PHE A 143 -2.51 6.14 8.66
N PRO A 144 -2.52 4.84 9.04
CA PRO A 144 -3.55 4.29 9.91
C PRO A 144 -3.44 4.79 11.35
N LEU A 145 -4.58 5.16 11.95
CA LEU A 145 -4.66 5.66 13.31
C LEU A 145 -4.10 4.69 14.36
N SER A 146 -4.25 3.38 14.12
CA SER A 146 -3.70 2.34 15.00
C SER A 146 -2.18 2.36 15.14
N HIS A 147 -1.46 3.10 14.29
CA HIS A 147 -0.01 3.23 14.29
C HIS A 147 0.46 4.65 14.61
N GLU A 148 -0.27 5.37 15.47
CA GLU A 148 0.07 6.76 15.86
C GLU A 148 1.50 6.87 16.43
N GLN A 149 1.98 5.90 17.21
CA GLN A 149 3.34 5.90 17.72
C GLN A 149 4.40 5.81 16.61
N LEU A 150 4.15 4.99 15.59
CA LEU A 150 5.01 4.89 14.42
C LEU A 150 4.99 6.20 13.62
N PHE A 151 3.81 6.81 13.47
CA PHE A 151 3.65 8.11 12.84
C PHE A 151 4.50 9.18 13.52
N MET A 152 4.53 9.20 14.85
CA MET A 152 5.37 10.11 15.64
C MET A 152 6.86 9.78 15.49
N ARG A 153 7.23 8.50 15.60
CA ARG A 153 8.63 8.03 15.51
C ARG A 153 9.25 8.31 14.14
N LEU A 154 8.48 8.21 13.07
CA LEU A 154 8.91 8.52 11.70
C LEU A 154 8.83 10.03 11.38
N ASN A 155 8.52 10.87 12.38
CA ASN A 155 8.41 12.32 12.25
C ASN A 155 7.42 12.81 11.18
N TYR A 156 6.36 12.04 10.91
CA TYR A 156 5.30 12.42 9.95
C TYR A 156 4.50 13.68 10.35
N PRO A 157 4.37 14.06 11.67
CA PRO A 157 3.71 15.32 12.06
C PRO A 157 4.28 16.58 11.40
N GLN A 158 5.56 16.58 10.98
CA GLN A 158 6.20 17.71 10.30
C GLN A 158 5.56 18.08 8.96
N TYR A 159 4.91 17.11 8.29
CA TYR A 159 4.26 17.34 7.00
C TYR A 159 2.86 17.95 7.14
N VAL A 160 2.24 17.85 8.34
CA VAL A 160 0.87 18.32 8.58
C VAL A 160 0.87 19.83 8.78
N THR A 161 0.26 20.53 7.82
CA THR A 161 0.16 21.99 7.80
C THR A 161 -1.20 22.51 8.26
N TYR A 162 -2.25 21.69 8.20
CA TYR A 162 -3.60 22.03 8.63
C TYR A 162 -4.02 21.23 9.86
N ARG A 163 -4.37 21.95 10.94
CA ARG A 163 -4.94 21.40 12.17
C ARG A 163 -6.17 22.20 12.55
N SER A 164 -7.25 21.53 12.87
CA SER A 164 -8.54 22.18 13.17
C SER A 164 -8.68 22.67 14.61
N GLY A 165 -7.69 22.43 15.48
CA GLY A 165 -7.68 22.87 16.87
C GLY A 165 -6.40 22.48 17.61
N GLU A 166 -6.13 23.13 18.73
CA GLU A 166 -4.91 22.90 19.55
C GLU A 166 -4.82 21.46 20.11
N THR A 167 -5.95 20.78 20.25
CA THR A 167 -6.02 19.41 20.77
C THR A 167 -5.99 18.33 19.70
N ASP A 168 -5.97 18.72 18.41
CA ASP A 168 -5.95 17.75 17.32
C ASP A 168 -4.55 17.18 17.13
N THR A 169 -4.47 15.85 17.22
CA THR A 169 -3.24 15.15 16.86
C THR A 169 -3.06 15.22 15.34
N ALA A 170 -1.82 15.38 14.89
CA ALA A 170 -1.51 15.52 13.47
C ALA A 170 -2.05 14.36 12.62
N ILE A 171 -2.12 13.16 13.19
CA ILE A 171 -2.64 11.97 12.50
C ILE A 171 -4.14 12.07 12.18
N ASN A 172 -4.90 12.87 12.95
CA ASN A 172 -6.33 13.13 12.73
C ASN A 172 -6.59 14.38 11.86
N SER A 173 -5.57 14.99 11.28
CA SER A 173 -5.78 16.02 10.25
C SER A 173 -6.51 15.43 9.04
N CYS A 174 -7.45 16.17 8.44
CA CYS A 174 -8.09 15.78 7.18
C CYS A 174 -7.09 15.61 6.03
N GLN A 175 -5.89 16.16 6.13
CA GLN A 175 -4.79 15.94 5.20
C GLN A 175 -4.30 14.47 5.19
N ASN A 176 -4.59 13.71 6.26
CA ASN A 176 -4.37 12.26 6.34
C ASN A 176 -5.62 11.45 5.98
N GLY A 177 -6.53 11.99 5.21
CA GLY A 177 -7.81 11.34 4.96
C GLY A 177 -8.30 11.42 3.53
N LEU A 178 -9.06 10.40 3.12
CA LEU A 178 -9.73 10.27 1.83
C LEU A 178 -11.16 9.77 2.03
N LEU A 179 -12.13 10.32 1.30
CA LEU A 179 -13.49 9.79 1.28
C LEU A 179 -13.61 8.68 0.25
N MET A 180 -13.93 7.48 0.72
CA MET A 180 -14.08 6.30 -0.13
C MET A 180 -15.41 5.60 0.11
N ARG A 181 -15.91 4.84 -0.90
CA ARG A 181 -16.95 3.84 -0.66
C ARG A 181 -16.41 2.73 0.25
N SER A 182 -17.28 2.14 1.06
CA SER A 182 -16.86 1.18 2.11
C SER A 182 -16.09 -0.02 1.57
N HIS A 183 -16.44 -0.56 0.39
CA HIS A 183 -15.70 -1.67 -0.22
C HIS A 183 -14.34 -1.22 -0.79
N ILE A 184 -14.26 -0.02 -1.38
CA ILE A 184 -12.98 0.57 -1.83
C ILE A 184 -12.04 0.83 -0.65
N HIS A 185 -12.58 1.28 0.49
CA HIS A 185 -11.80 1.42 1.72
C HIS A 185 -11.21 0.07 2.19
N LYS A 186 -11.98 -1.01 2.13
CA LYS A 186 -11.47 -2.36 2.45
C LYS A 186 -10.32 -2.77 1.54
N GLN A 187 -10.43 -2.51 0.23
CA GLN A 187 -9.35 -2.78 -0.74
C GLN A 187 -8.11 -1.92 -0.46
N PHE A 188 -8.29 -0.65 -0.07
CA PHE A 188 -7.20 0.24 0.33
C PHE A 188 -6.49 -0.28 1.59
N ASP A 189 -7.24 -0.68 2.60
CA ASP A 189 -6.69 -1.21 3.85
C ASP A 189 -5.99 -2.57 3.67
N SER A 190 -6.45 -3.40 2.72
CA SER A 190 -5.81 -4.68 2.38
C SER A 190 -4.65 -4.55 1.38
N PHE A 191 -4.26 -3.34 1.00
CA PHE A 191 -3.22 -3.08 0.01
C PHE A 191 -3.51 -3.67 -1.38
N SER A 192 -4.79 -3.78 -1.76
CA SER A 192 -5.18 -4.24 -3.10
C SER A 192 -4.89 -3.21 -4.18
N PHE A 193 -4.82 -1.93 -3.82
CA PHE A 193 -4.36 -0.85 -4.69
C PHE A 193 -3.64 0.24 -3.91
N ALA A 194 -2.87 1.05 -4.62
CA ALA A 194 -2.23 2.25 -4.09
C ALA A 194 -2.36 3.44 -5.04
N ILE A 195 -2.16 4.63 -4.49
CA ILE A 195 -2.10 5.90 -5.23
C ILE A 195 -0.64 6.34 -5.26
N ASP A 196 -0.10 6.59 -6.44
CA ASP A 196 1.29 7.04 -6.62
C ASP A 196 1.33 8.55 -6.88
N PRO A 197 1.68 9.40 -5.90
CA PRO A 197 1.73 10.85 -6.10
C PRO A 197 2.81 11.27 -7.10
N ASP A 198 3.87 10.45 -7.26
CA ASP A 198 4.98 10.72 -8.15
C ASP A 198 4.72 10.27 -9.60
N ASP A 199 3.57 9.62 -9.85
CA ASP A 199 3.02 9.33 -11.18
C ASP A 199 1.64 10.02 -11.35
N ASN A 200 1.60 11.32 -11.09
CA ASN A 200 0.41 12.16 -11.20
C ASN A 200 -0.80 11.63 -10.42
N TYR A 201 -0.56 11.01 -9.27
CA TYR A 201 -1.58 10.39 -8.41
C TYR A 201 -2.34 9.25 -9.10
N LYS A 202 -1.69 8.52 -10.00
CA LYS A 202 -2.27 7.36 -10.67
C LYS A 202 -2.51 6.23 -9.66
N ILE A 203 -3.67 5.60 -9.79
CA ILE A 203 -4.07 4.43 -9.02
C ILE A 203 -3.51 3.18 -9.72
N THR A 204 -2.87 2.31 -8.95
CA THR A 204 -2.33 1.04 -9.43
C THR A 204 -2.90 -0.09 -8.58
N CYS A 205 -3.54 -1.06 -9.21
CA CYS A 205 -4.04 -2.26 -8.56
C CYS A 205 -2.96 -3.33 -8.51
N PHE A 206 -2.92 -4.09 -7.40
CA PHE A 206 -2.00 -5.19 -7.14
C PHE A 206 -2.71 -6.55 -7.07
N SER A 207 -4.01 -6.54 -7.30
CA SER A 207 -4.89 -7.70 -7.45
C SER A 207 -5.85 -7.45 -8.59
N GLU A 208 -6.75 -8.40 -8.85
CA GLU A 208 -7.80 -8.24 -9.86
C GLU A 208 -8.64 -6.98 -9.61
N ASP A 209 -8.80 -6.15 -10.64
CA ASP A 209 -9.54 -4.90 -10.56
C ASP A 209 -11.01 -5.10 -10.95
N LEU A 210 -11.85 -5.41 -9.98
CA LEU A 210 -13.29 -5.60 -10.17
C LEU A 210 -14.08 -4.27 -10.27
N ASP A 211 -13.47 -3.17 -9.86
CA ASP A 211 -14.13 -1.86 -9.79
C ASP A 211 -13.72 -0.90 -10.94
N GLY A 212 -12.82 -1.34 -11.81
CA GLY A 212 -12.30 -0.55 -12.93
C GLY A 212 -11.58 0.71 -12.47
N ILE A 213 -10.77 0.61 -11.40
CA ILE A 213 -10.03 1.74 -10.83
C ILE A 213 -8.56 1.78 -11.26
N ASP A 214 -8.02 0.68 -11.80
CA ASP A 214 -6.64 0.62 -12.27
C ASP A 214 -6.38 1.65 -13.37
N GLY A 215 -5.29 2.40 -13.23
CA GLY A 215 -4.92 3.46 -14.19
C GLY A 215 -5.72 4.76 -14.04
N ARG A 216 -6.75 4.83 -13.20
CA ARG A 216 -7.41 6.09 -12.87
C ARG A 216 -6.50 7.00 -12.06
N PHE A 217 -6.90 8.24 -11.92
CA PHE A 217 -6.21 9.24 -11.11
C PHE A 217 -7.04 9.60 -9.88
N LEU A 218 -6.36 9.81 -8.75
CA LEU A 218 -7.01 10.37 -7.57
C LEU A 218 -7.74 11.67 -7.94
N ASP A 219 -8.95 11.83 -7.45
CA ASP A 219 -9.77 13.01 -7.78
C ASP A 219 -9.05 14.32 -7.42
N PRO A 220 -9.05 15.33 -8.29
CA PRO A 220 -8.40 16.62 -8.02
C PRO A 220 -8.90 17.32 -6.75
N VAL A 221 -10.16 17.10 -6.35
CA VAL A 221 -10.78 17.78 -5.21
C VAL A 221 -10.00 17.61 -3.89
N CYS A 222 -9.36 16.47 -3.68
CA CYS A 222 -8.59 16.21 -2.46
C CYS A 222 -7.09 16.53 -2.57
N ARG A 223 -6.62 16.94 -3.75
CA ARG A 223 -5.20 17.24 -4.04
C ARG A 223 -4.98 18.62 -4.66
N ASP A 224 -5.98 19.50 -4.61
CA ASP A 224 -5.87 20.88 -5.10
C ASP A 224 -4.79 21.64 -4.32
N PRO A 225 -3.73 22.14 -4.99
CA PRO A 225 -2.69 22.93 -4.32
C PRO A 225 -3.21 24.20 -3.62
N GLY A 226 -4.35 24.73 -4.03
CA GLY A 226 -5.01 25.89 -3.44
C GLY A 226 -5.81 25.59 -2.16
N ASP A 227 -6.11 24.31 -1.87
CA ASP A 227 -6.81 23.93 -0.63
C ASP A 227 -5.78 23.51 0.44
N GLU A 228 -5.69 24.26 1.53
CA GLU A 228 -4.81 23.93 2.67
C GLU A 228 -5.13 22.57 3.31
N ARG A 229 -6.35 22.03 3.07
CA ARG A 229 -6.80 20.73 3.57
C ARG A 229 -6.47 19.57 2.61
N ARG A 230 -5.74 19.83 1.52
CA ARG A 230 -5.34 18.80 0.55
C ARG A 230 -4.60 17.65 1.23
N VAL A 231 -4.67 16.47 0.63
CA VAL A 231 -3.90 15.30 1.12
C VAL A 231 -2.40 15.56 1.03
N ILE A 232 -1.65 14.95 1.93
CA ILE A 232 -0.18 15.03 1.98
C ILE A 232 0.39 13.90 1.14
N ASP A 233 1.28 14.27 0.21
CA ASP A 233 1.90 13.33 -0.72
C ASP A 233 2.76 12.28 0.01
N GLU A 234 3.43 12.66 1.11
CA GLU A 234 4.23 11.76 1.94
C GLU A 234 3.41 10.61 2.53
N PHE A 235 2.13 10.85 2.85
CA PHE A 235 1.24 9.78 3.34
C PHE A 235 0.85 8.83 2.21
N LEU A 236 0.63 9.34 1.01
CA LEU A 236 0.38 8.52 -0.18
C LEU A 236 1.63 7.72 -0.58
N ARG A 237 2.84 8.32 -0.54
CA ARG A 237 4.12 7.63 -0.75
C ARG A 237 4.32 6.51 0.26
N TRP A 238 4.01 6.78 1.54
CA TRP A 238 4.07 5.75 2.57
C TRP A 238 3.12 4.58 2.25
N HIS A 239 1.86 4.87 1.93
CA HIS A 239 0.88 3.83 1.59
C HIS A 239 1.31 3.05 0.33
N PHE A 240 1.78 3.73 -0.72
CA PHE A 240 2.30 3.10 -1.92
C PHE A 240 3.46 2.15 -1.60
N ARG A 241 4.44 2.60 -0.79
CA ARG A 241 5.56 1.79 -0.35
C ARG A 241 5.10 0.54 0.42
N GLN A 242 4.16 0.69 1.35
CA GLN A 242 3.60 -0.44 2.09
C GLN A 242 2.85 -1.42 1.16
N THR A 243 2.14 -0.91 0.17
CA THR A 243 1.44 -1.73 -0.82
C THR A 243 2.42 -2.53 -1.68
N VAL A 244 3.52 -1.94 -2.11
CA VAL A 244 4.59 -2.62 -2.85
C VAL A 244 5.21 -3.73 -1.98
N LEU A 245 5.57 -3.43 -0.73
CA LEU A 245 6.12 -4.42 0.21
C LEU A 245 5.15 -5.59 0.44
N ALA A 246 3.85 -5.30 0.60
CA ALA A 246 2.83 -6.32 0.85
C ALA A 246 2.63 -7.27 -0.32
N ASN A 247 2.68 -6.75 -1.55
CA ASN A 247 2.28 -7.51 -2.73
C ASN A 247 3.44 -8.10 -3.52
N MET A 248 4.63 -7.45 -3.50
CA MET A 248 5.73 -7.84 -4.39
C MET A 248 6.85 -8.59 -3.69
N LYS A 249 7.04 -8.41 -2.38
CA LYS A 249 8.14 -9.02 -1.63
C LYS A 249 7.93 -10.53 -1.45
N GLY A 250 9.02 -11.31 -1.60
CA GLY A 250 9.03 -12.76 -1.30
C GLY A 250 7.99 -13.56 -2.08
N ASN A 251 7.54 -14.68 -1.53
CA ASN A 251 6.61 -15.58 -2.20
C ASN A 251 5.13 -15.20 -2.03
N GLY A 252 4.84 -14.11 -1.30
CA GLY A 252 3.46 -13.62 -1.12
C GLY A 252 2.59 -14.50 -0.24
N GLU A 253 3.17 -15.18 0.74
CA GLU A 253 2.41 -15.96 1.71
C GLU A 253 1.44 -15.09 2.50
N PRO A 254 0.30 -15.65 2.96
CA PRO A 254 -0.67 -14.92 3.78
C PRO A 254 -0.06 -14.45 5.08
N ILE A 255 -0.15 -13.14 5.37
CA ILE A 255 0.39 -12.52 6.59
C ILE A 255 -0.67 -11.63 7.27
N PHE A 256 -1.51 -10.96 6.46
CA PHE A 256 -2.47 -9.99 6.96
C PHE A 256 -3.78 -10.65 7.34
N GLU A 257 -4.49 -10.08 8.32
CA GLU A 257 -5.84 -10.54 8.71
C GLU A 257 -6.77 -10.68 7.50
N SER A 258 -6.63 -9.79 6.50
CA SER A 258 -7.41 -9.82 5.25
C SER A 258 -7.08 -11.00 4.33
N ASP A 259 -5.96 -11.67 4.52
CA ASP A 259 -5.54 -12.81 3.70
C ASP A 259 -6.17 -14.14 4.19
N PHE A 260 -6.83 -14.11 5.34
CA PHE A 260 -7.47 -15.27 5.96
C PHE A 260 -8.99 -15.10 5.97
N PRO A 261 -9.75 -16.21 5.81
CA PRO A 261 -11.20 -16.16 5.97
C PRO A 261 -11.61 -15.70 7.38
N ASP A 262 -12.77 -15.03 7.47
CA ASP A 262 -13.31 -14.61 8.76
C ASP A 262 -13.46 -15.81 9.72
N GLY A 263 -12.94 -15.64 10.94
CA GLY A 263 -12.97 -16.68 11.98
C GLY A 263 -11.87 -17.75 11.89
N SER A 264 -10.90 -17.60 10.98
CA SER A 264 -9.72 -18.47 10.92
C SER A 264 -8.86 -18.37 12.18
N ASP A 265 -8.25 -19.48 12.59
CA ASP A 265 -7.12 -19.47 13.52
C ASP A 265 -5.84 -19.03 12.80
N ILE A 266 -5.67 -17.71 12.66
CA ILE A 266 -4.54 -17.10 11.94
C ILE A 266 -3.20 -17.56 12.50
N VAL A 267 -3.08 -17.65 13.84
CA VAL A 267 -1.84 -18.08 14.50
C VAL A 267 -1.54 -19.53 14.16
N GLY A 268 -2.54 -20.41 14.27
CA GLY A 268 -2.39 -21.82 13.91
C GLY A 268 -2.05 -22.04 12.44
N GLU A 269 -2.69 -21.30 11.51
CA GLU A 269 -2.38 -21.36 10.09
C GLU A 269 -0.98 -20.81 9.74
N ILE A 270 -0.50 -19.80 10.47
CA ILE A 270 0.86 -19.28 10.31
C ILE A 270 1.88 -20.32 10.81
N VAL A 271 1.68 -20.85 12.00
CA VAL A 271 2.62 -21.79 12.65
C VAL A 271 2.75 -23.10 11.87
N SER A 272 1.65 -23.60 11.31
CA SER A 272 1.61 -24.84 10.53
C SER A 272 2.01 -24.66 9.05
N GLY A 273 2.12 -23.43 8.57
CA GLY A 273 2.39 -23.12 7.16
C GLY A 273 3.87 -22.91 6.84
N PRO A 274 4.20 -22.61 5.57
CA PRO A 274 5.57 -22.33 5.15
C PRO A 274 6.10 -21.05 5.80
N ARG A 275 7.40 -20.99 6.06
CA ARG A 275 8.10 -19.85 6.68
C ARG A 275 7.47 -19.37 7.98
N ALA A 276 7.01 -20.29 8.81
CA ALA A 276 6.26 -20.03 10.04
C ALA A 276 6.95 -19.00 10.95
N ALA A 277 8.26 -19.09 11.12
CA ALA A 277 9.02 -18.17 11.97
C ALA A 277 8.97 -16.73 11.44
N GLU A 278 9.24 -16.53 10.16
CA GLU A 278 9.25 -15.20 9.50
C GLU A 278 7.84 -14.58 9.52
N ARG A 279 6.82 -15.37 9.21
CA ARG A 279 5.41 -14.93 9.21
C ARG A 279 4.93 -14.60 10.63
N MET A 280 5.28 -15.41 11.62
CA MET A 280 4.95 -15.16 13.03
C MET A 280 5.64 -13.91 13.54
N GLU A 281 6.90 -13.68 13.14
CA GLU A 281 7.62 -12.47 13.50
C GLU A 281 6.94 -11.21 12.89
N ALA A 282 6.45 -11.28 11.65
CA ALA A 282 5.70 -10.20 11.02
C ALA A 282 4.37 -9.91 11.74
N GLU A 283 3.64 -10.96 12.15
CA GLU A 283 2.39 -10.84 12.90
C GLU A 283 2.64 -10.24 14.29
N LEU A 284 3.65 -10.71 15.01
CA LEU A 284 4.05 -10.17 16.31
C LEU A 284 4.49 -8.71 16.20
N PHE A 285 5.29 -8.37 15.20
CA PHE A 285 5.71 -6.99 14.94
C PHE A 285 4.50 -6.08 14.73
N SER A 286 3.52 -6.53 13.95
CA SER A 286 2.27 -5.77 13.73
C SER A 286 1.47 -5.57 15.01
N ARG A 287 1.38 -6.58 15.88
CA ARG A 287 0.67 -6.48 17.16
C ARG A 287 1.40 -5.60 18.17
N LEU A 288 2.71 -5.74 18.30
CA LEU A 288 3.52 -4.96 19.25
C LEU A 288 3.53 -3.47 18.93
N ASN A 289 3.51 -3.10 17.65
CA ASN A 289 3.40 -1.69 17.26
C ASN A 289 2.02 -1.07 17.54
N ARG A 290 1.02 -1.87 17.93
CA ARG A 290 -0.33 -1.42 18.34
C ARG A 290 -0.45 -1.21 19.86
N ILE A 291 0.41 -1.85 20.64
CA ILE A 291 0.37 -1.74 22.09
C ILE A 291 1.04 -0.44 22.47
N SER A 292 0.26 0.54 22.93
CA SER A 292 0.80 1.71 23.61
C SER A 292 1.49 1.22 24.88
N PRO A 293 2.69 1.66 25.22
CA PRO A 293 3.15 1.54 26.58
C PRO A 293 2.12 2.27 27.45
N VAL A 294 1.55 1.54 28.39
CA VAL A 294 0.72 2.12 29.46
C VAL A 294 1.59 3.16 30.15
N PRO A 295 1.09 4.40 30.41
CA PRO A 295 1.87 5.47 31.04
C PRO A 295 2.37 5.09 32.42
#